data_50e2c8efa0ea1ce6ea2bf231c5a04792
#
_entry.id   50e2c8efa0ea1ce6ea2bf231c5a04792
#
_cell.length_a   1.000
_cell.length_b   1.000
_cell.length_c   1.000
_cell.angle_alpha   90.00
_cell.angle_beta   90.00
_cell.angle_gamma   90.00
#
_symmetry.space_group_name_H-M   'P 1'
#
loop_
_entity.id
_entity.type
_entity.pdbx_description
1 polymer ?
#
loop_
_entity_poly.entity_id
_entity_poly.type
_entity_poly.pdbx_seq_one_letter_code
_entity_poly.pdbx_strand_id
1 'polypeptide(L)'
;MCIRDRSVLAIDAPGVDESINLLIPSTKAKVSLRLPPTENPEHAMKMLEEHIKKNTPWGAQVKFIPESKGSGVVADPNKEFTKKLITEFKEVWKTEPAYMGVGGSIPFANVFTDQFPEAELVLIGPGDDEGNAHAPNESVCIEDVEKLIQSLINTLKNY
;
A
#
# COMPACT_ATOMS: atom_id res chain seq x y z
N MET A 1 -4.12 6.24 8.09
CA MET A 1 -4.17 4.89 7.47
C MET A 1 -3.26 3.95 8.23
N CYS A 2 -3.73 2.79 8.65
CA CYS A 2 -2.92 1.89 9.48
C CYS A 2 -1.89 1.15 8.61
N ILE A 3 -0.61 1.13 9.00
CA ILE A 3 0.45 0.39 8.29
C ILE A 3 0.23 -1.12 8.40
N ARG A 4 -0.47 -1.56 9.44
CA ARG A 4 -0.90 -2.95 9.63
C ARG A 4 -2.40 -3.01 9.54
N ASP A 5 -2.90 -3.60 8.49
CA ASP A 5 -4.33 -3.74 8.28
C ASP A 5 -4.64 -5.06 7.57
N ARG A 6 -5.84 -5.55 7.83
CA ARG A 6 -6.42 -6.66 7.09
C ARG A 6 -7.78 -6.23 6.61
N SER A 7 -8.04 -6.47 5.33
CA SER A 7 -9.30 -6.14 4.70
C SER A 7 -9.88 -7.38 4.04
N VAL A 8 -11.17 -7.58 4.23
CA VAL A 8 -11.91 -8.55 3.42
C VAL A 8 -12.31 -7.84 2.14
N LEU A 9 -11.71 -8.25 1.03
CA LEU A 9 -11.91 -7.62 -0.28
C LEU A 9 -13.16 -8.11 -0.99
N ALA A 10 -13.49 -9.38 -0.79
CA ALA A 10 -14.66 -10.00 -1.39
C ALA A 10 -15.12 -11.22 -0.58
N ILE A 11 -16.42 -11.51 -0.65
CA ILE A 11 -17.02 -12.73 -0.16
C ILE A 11 -17.92 -13.25 -1.27
N ASP A 12 -17.72 -14.50 -1.63
CA ASP A 12 -18.57 -15.22 -2.59
C ASP A 12 -19.57 -16.08 -1.81
N ALA A 13 -20.80 -15.58 -1.72
CA ALA A 13 -21.93 -16.20 -1.05
C ALA A 13 -23.21 -15.88 -1.84
N PRO A 14 -24.30 -16.63 -1.67
CA PRO A 14 -25.57 -16.29 -2.32
C PRO A 14 -26.00 -14.85 -2.08
N GLY A 15 -26.49 -14.19 -3.12
CA GLY A 15 -27.10 -12.87 -3.00
C GLY A 15 -28.35 -12.90 -2.11
N VAL A 16 -28.76 -11.74 -1.61
CA VAL A 16 -29.95 -11.65 -0.74
C VAL A 16 -31.20 -12.21 -1.41
N ASP A 17 -31.38 -11.88 -2.70
CA ASP A 17 -32.52 -12.28 -3.50
C ASP A 17 -32.47 -13.77 -3.94
N GLU A 18 -31.28 -14.37 -3.90
CA GLU A 18 -31.05 -15.78 -4.26
C GLU A 18 -31.01 -16.70 -3.03
N SER A 19 -31.12 -16.09 -1.83
CA SER A 19 -31.00 -16.83 -0.59
C SER A 19 -32.21 -17.74 -0.36
N ILE A 20 -31.94 -18.98 0.03
CA ILE A 20 -32.92 -19.98 0.40
C ILE A 20 -32.59 -20.51 1.79
N ASN A 21 -33.58 -21.08 2.47
CA ASN A 21 -33.39 -21.63 3.82
C ASN A 21 -32.65 -22.97 3.80
N LEU A 22 -31.44 -22.97 3.26
CA LEU A 22 -30.53 -24.12 3.22
C LEU A 22 -29.15 -23.74 3.70
N LEU A 23 -28.40 -24.71 4.23
CA LEU A 23 -26.98 -24.52 4.57
C LEU A 23 -26.18 -24.37 3.28
N ILE A 24 -25.37 -23.32 3.24
CA ILE A 24 -24.46 -23.07 2.12
C ILE A 24 -23.31 -24.08 2.23
N PRO A 25 -23.08 -24.93 1.21
CA PRO A 25 -22.05 -25.98 1.28
C PRO A 25 -20.61 -25.42 1.20
N SER A 26 -20.41 -24.27 0.58
CA SER A 26 -19.11 -23.63 0.44
C SER A 26 -19.23 -22.13 0.24
N THR A 27 -18.25 -21.41 0.70
CA THR A 27 -18.08 -19.97 0.45
C THR A 27 -16.61 -19.65 0.24
N LYS A 28 -16.32 -18.55 -0.40
CA LYS A 28 -14.95 -18.04 -0.58
C LYS A 28 -14.85 -16.62 -0.03
N ALA A 29 -13.72 -16.29 0.54
CA ALA A 29 -13.41 -14.93 0.91
C ALA A 29 -12.00 -14.57 0.41
N LYS A 30 -11.86 -13.36 -0.11
CA LYS A 30 -10.57 -12.80 -0.49
C LYS A 30 -10.14 -11.82 0.59
N VAL A 31 -8.96 -12.07 1.18
CA VAL A 31 -8.42 -11.28 2.27
C VAL A 31 -7.10 -10.66 1.83
N SER A 32 -6.94 -9.37 2.09
CA SER A 32 -5.67 -8.65 1.94
C SER A 32 -5.09 -8.36 3.30
N LEU A 33 -3.79 -8.58 3.44
CA LEU A 33 -3.02 -8.26 4.63
C LEU A 33 -1.95 -7.22 4.27
N ARG A 34 -1.98 -6.06 4.91
CA ARG A 34 -0.95 -5.03 4.77
C ARG A 34 0.12 -5.24 5.82
N LEU A 35 1.36 -5.35 5.39
CA LEU A 35 2.50 -5.65 6.24
C LEU A 35 3.37 -4.39 6.43
N PRO A 36 4.01 -4.23 7.58
CA PRO A 36 5.08 -3.25 7.73
C PRO A 36 6.28 -3.68 6.86
N PRO A 37 7.13 -2.73 6.42
CA PRO A 37 8.26 -3.02 5.53
C PRO A 37 9.27 -4.03 6.10
N THR A 38 9.31 -4.16 7.42
CA THR A 38 10.23 -5.09 8.13
C THR A 38 9.71 -6.53 8.24
N GLU A 39 8.46 -6.78 7.84
CA GLU A 39 7.87 -8.11 7.93
C GLU A 39 8.11 -8.92 6.65
N ASN A 40 8.43 -10.19 6.84
CA ASN A 40 8.59 -11.12 5.72
C ASN A 40 7.21 -11.58 5.22
N PRO A 41 6.86 -11.34 3.93
CA PRO A 41 5.55 -11.71 3.39
C PRO A 41 5.24 -13.21 3.42
N GLU A 42 6.26 -14.08 3.25
CA GLU A 42 6.11 -15.54 3.34
C GLU A 42 5.72 -15.96 4.77
N HIS A 43 6.43 -15.38 5.76
CA HIS A 43 6.14 -15.64 7.16
C HIS A 43 4.74 -15.20 7.53
N ALA A 44 4.35 -13.98 7.15
CA ALA A 44 3.01 -13.45 7.40
C ALA A 44 1.91 -14.28 6.74
N MET A 45 2.13 -14.73 5.51
CA MET A 45 1.20 -15.62 4.78
C MET A 45 1.00 -16.95 5.52
N LYS A 46 2.09 -17.57 5.96
CA LYS A 46 2.07 -18.81 6.72
C LYS A 46 1.33 -18.65 8.06
N MET A 47 1.61 -17.58 8.79
CA MET A 47 0.93 -17.27 10.04
C MET A 47 -0.58 -17.06 9.86
N LEU A 48 -0.98 -16.38 8.77
CA LEU A 48 -2.40 -16.20 8.43
C LEU A 48 -3.07 -17.54 8.13
N GLU A 49 -2.45 -18.39 7.33
CA GLU A 49 -2.95 -19.73 7.01
C GLU A 49 -3.13 -20.59 8.26
N GLU A 50 -2.11 -20.64 9.11
CA GLU A 50 -2.14 -21.38 10.38
C GLU A 50 -3.25 -20.86 11.31
N HIS A 51 -3.39 -19.54 11.41
CA HIS A 51 -4.43 -18.90 12.21
C HIS A 51 -5.83 -19.28 11.73
N ILE A 52 -6.07 -19.20 10.42
CA ILE A 52 -7.37 -19.56 9.84
C ILE A 52 -7.68 -21.03 10.09
N LYS A 53 -6.75 -21.95 9.78
CA LYS A 53 -6.94 -23.38 9.99
C LYS A 53 -7.21 -23.74 11.45
N LYS A 54 -6.48 -23.12 12.38
CA LYS A 54 -6.62 -23.37 13.82
C LYS A 54 -7.96 -22.89 14.36
N ASN A 55 -8.51 -21.80 13.85
CA ASN A 55 -9.70 -21.17 14.38
C ASN A 55 -10.97 -21.44 13.57
N THR A 56 -10.90 -22.31 12.59
CA THR A 56 -12.06 -22.72 11.79
C THR A 56 -13.04 -23.51 12.65
N PRO A 57 -14.29 -23.04 12.81
CA PRO A 57 -15.28 -23.73 13.66
C PRO A 57 -15.91 -24.93 12.95
N TRP A 58 -16.60 -25.75 13.72
CA TRP A 58 -17.49 -26.84 13.26
C TRP A 58 -16.86 -27.89 12.36
N GLY A 59 -15.53 -28.01 12.36
CA GLY A 59 -14.84 -28.97 11.49
C GLY A 59 -14.93 -28.65 10.00
N ALA A 60 -15.21 -27.40 9.65
CA ALA A 60 -15.25 -26.97 8.26
C ALA A 60 -13.86 -27.15 7.60
N GLN A 61 -13.88 -27.55 6.33
CA GLN A 61 -12.66 -27.76 5.56
C GLN A 61 -12.22 -26.43 4.93
N VAL A 62 -11.01 -25.97 5.22
CA VAL A 62 -10.47 -24.74 4.67
C VAL A 62 -9.37 -25.06 3.66
N LYS A 63 -9.53 -24.52 2.44
CA LYS A 63 -8.48 -24.46 1.44
C LYS A 63 -7.92 -23.04 1.39
N PHE A 64 -6.68 -22.87 1.77
CA PHE A 64 -5.97 -21.60 1.65
C PHE A 64 -5.27 -21.53 0.29
N ILE A 65 -5.46 -20.43 -0.43
CA ILE A 65 -4.90 -20.23 -1.77
C ILE A 65 -4.13 -18.89 -1.73
N PRO A 66 -2.80 -18.93 -1.66
CA PRO A 66 -2.00 -17.71 -1.76
C PRO A 66 -2.09 -17.13 -3.18
N GLU A 67 -2.28 -15.82 -3.28
CA GLU A 67 -2.32 -15.14 -4.59
C GLU A 67 -1.03 -14.32 -4.81
N SER A 68 -0.96 -13.13 -4.27
CA SER A 68 0.16 -12.22 -4.47
C SER A 68 0.81 -11.85 -3.14
N LYS A 69 2.08 -11.55 -3.20
CA LYS A 69 2.87 -11.08 -2.07
C LYS A 69 3.87 -10.02 -2.56
N GLY A 70 4.20 -9.09 -1.70
CA GLY A 70 5.20 -8.06 -1.96
C GLY A 70 5.76 -7.55 -0.65
N SER A 71 7.04 -7.22 -0.64
CA SER A 71 7.69 -6.58 0.49
C SER A 71 7.39 -5.09 0.51
N GLY A 72 7.46 -4.48 1.68
CA GLY A 72 7.43 -3.03 1.79
C GLY A 72 8.78 -2.41 1.44
N VAL A 73 8.77 -1.13 1.12
CA VAL A 73 9.98 -0.33 0.90
C VAL A 73 10.06 0.73 1.97
N VAL A 74 11.26 0.96 2.49
CA VAL A 74 11.55 2.07 3.41
C VAL A 74 12.41 3.07 2.66
N ALA A 75 11.90 4.29 2.48
CA ALA A 75 12.70 5.40 2.00
C ALA A 75 13.55 5.94 3.16
N ASP A 76 14.83 6.14 2.92
CA ASP A 76 15.72 6.77 3.91
C ASP A 76 15.73 8.30 3.70
N PRO A 77 15.14 9.07 4.63
CA PRO A 77 15.09 10.52 4.51
C PRO A 77 16.46 11.18 4.66
N ASN A 78 17.49 10.43 5.08
CA ASN A 78 18.83 10.95 5.30
C ASN A 78 19.73 10.86 4.07
N LYS A 79 19.31 10.20 3.01
CA LYS A 79 20.04 10.16 1.74
C LYS A 79 20.11 11.55 1.08
N GLU A 80 21.10 11.78 0.25
CA GLU A 80 21.45 13.13 -0.24
C GLU A 80 20.35 13.75 -1.10
N PHE A 81 19.87 13.01 -2.09
CA PHE A 81 18.79 13.49 -2.96
C PHE A 81 17.50 13.74 -2.18
N THR A 82 17.13 12.80 -1.29
CA THR A 82 15.93 12.90 -0.47
C THR A 82 15.98 14.14 0.45
N LYS A 83 17.11 14.42 1.07
CA LYS A 83 17.28 15.65 1.88
C LYS A 83 17.10 16.93 1.06
N LYS A 84 17.68 16.98 -0.13
CA LYS A 84 17.51 18.14 -1.03
C LYS A 84 16.04 18.30 -1.42
N LEU A 85 15.39 17.22 -1.81
CA LEU A 85 13.97 17.25 -2.18
C LEU A 85 13.07 17.73 -1.02
N ILE A 86 13.31 17.25 0.19
CA ILE A 86 12.59 17.71 1.39
C ILE A 86 12.80 19.21 1.62
N THR A 87 14.02 19.70 1.43
CA THR A 87 14.34 21.13 1.55
C THR A 87 13.58 21.95 0.51
N GLU A 88 13.56 21.51 -0.74
CA GLU A 88 12.83 22.18 -1.81
C GLU A 88 11.31 22.12 -1.62
N PHE A 89 10.78 21.03 -1.09
CA PHE A 89 9.38 20.97 -0.69
C PHE A 89 9.04 22.06 0.34
N LYS A 90 9.83 22.16 1.40
CA LYS A 90 9.64 23.20 2.41
C LYS A 90 9.64 24.61 1.79
N GLU A 91 10.58 24.88 0.89
CA GLU A 91 10.71 26.18 0.25
C GLU A 91 9.56 26.50 -0.72
N VAL A 92 9.11 25.53 -1.50
CA VAL A 92 8.04 25.73 -2.48
C VAL A 92 6.65 25.76 -1.83
N TRP A 93 6.40 24.82 -0.90
CA TRP A 93 5.11 24.68 -0.24
C TRP A 93 4.92 25.59 0.97
N LYS A 94 5.99 26.22 1.44
CA LYS A 94 6.02 27.10 2.64
C LYS A 94 5.50 26.41 3.91
N THR A 95 5.65 25.12 3.98
CA THR A 95 5.18 24.27 5.09
C THR A 95 6.24 23.22 5.39
N GLU A 96 6.41 22.86 6.65
CA GLU A 96 7.28 21.75 7.04
C GLU A 96 6.73 20.42 6.53
N PRO A 97 7.51 19.64 5.78
CA PRO A 97 7.11 18.30 5.36
C PRO A 97 6.87 17.38 6.55
N ALA A 98 5.79 16.62 6.51
CA ALA A 98 5.49 15.61 7.50
C ALA A 98 5.86 14.21 6.97
N TYR A 99 6.40 13.38 7.86
CA TYR A 99 6.72 11.99 7.54
C TYR A 99 5.57 11.09 7.97
N MET A 100 5.11 10.27 7.05
CA MET A 100 4.07 9.30 7.36
C MET A 100 4.33 7.95 6.70
N GLY A 101 3.93 6.88 7.40
CA GLY A 101 3.92 5.55 6.81
C GLY A 101 2.65 5.35 6.00
N VAL A 102 2.79 4.93 4.75
CA VAL A 102 1.67 4.61 3.88
C VAL A 102 1.61 3.09 3.68
N GLY A 103 0.45 2.50 3.95
CA GLY A 103 0.22 1.08 3.70
C GLY A 103 -0.11 0.85 2.23
N GLY A 104 0.77 0.17 1.53
CA GLY A 104 0.57 -0.23 0.14
C GLY A 104 1.80 -0.99 -0.34
N SER A 105 1.63 -1.85 -1.34
CA SER A 105 2.74 -2.48 -2.02
C SER A 105 2.84 -1.92 -3.43
N ILE A 106 4.03 -1.49 -3.79
CA ILE A 106 4.38 -1.19 -5.18
C ILE A 106 5.42 -2.22 -5.59
N PRO A 107 5.01 -3.37 -6.16
CA PRO A 107 5.92 -4.47 -6.46
C PRO A 107 7.12 -4.06 -7.31
N PHE A 108 6.91 -3.08 -8.19
CA PHE A 108 7.94 -2.51 -9.04
C PHE A 108 9.06 -1.81 -8.24
N ALA A 109 8.71 -1.15 -7.13
CA ALA A 109 9.69 -0.49 -6.26
C ALA A 109 10.71 -1.49 -5.68
N ASN A 110 10.25 -2.69 -5.30
CA ASN A 110 11.14 -3.73 -4.78
C ASN A 110 12.13 -4.22 -5.85
N VAL A 111 11.69 -4.35 -7.10
CA VAL A 111 12.58 -4.74 -8.20
C VAL A 111 13.71 -3.73 -8.37
N PHE A 112 13.40 -2.42 -8.24
CA PHE A 112 14.41 -1.39 -8.31
C PHE A 112 15.39 -1.42 -7.13
N THR A 113 14.90 -1.53 -5.91
CA THR A 113 15.76 -1.58 -4.73
C THR A 113 16.65 -2.83 -4.70
N ASP A 114 16.16 -3.95 -5.23
CA ASP A 114 16.92 -5.19 -5.33
C ASP A 114 18.01 -5.10 -6.41
N GLN A 115 17.72 -4.46 -7.55
CA GLN A 115 18.67 -4.31 -8.66
C GLN A 115 19.67 -3.18 -8.44
N PHE A 116 19.26 -2.13 -7.74
CA PHE A 116 20.07 -0.93 -7.52
C PHE A 116 20.07 -0.55 -6.02
N PRO A 117 20.73 -1.35 -5.16
CA PRO A 117 20.69 -1.14 -3.70
C PRO A 117 21.29 0.19 -3.25
N GLU A 118 22.20 0.76 -4.06
CA GLU A 118 22.81 2.07 -3.78
C GLU A 118 21.97 3.27 -4.27
N ALA A 119 20.97 3.01 -5.12
CA ALA A 119 20.12 4.09 -5.63
C ALA A 119 19.14 4.59 -4.57
N GLU A 120 18.82 5.86 -4.61
CA GLU A 120 17.74 6.42 -3.83
C GLU A 120 16.43 6.26 -4.58
N LEU A 121 15.48 5.54 -3.98
CA LEU A 121 14.13 5.42 -4.51
C LEU A 121 13.22 6.45 -3.85
N VAL A 122 12.66 7.33 -4.65
CA VAL A 122 11.69 8.32 -4.23
C VAL A 122 10.39 8.11 -5.01
N LEU A 123 9.30 7.88 -4.29
CA LEU A 123 7.96 7.73 -4.85
C LEU A 123 7.14 8.95 -4.46
N ILE A 124 6.84 9.79 -5.42
CA ILE A 124 6.11 11.03 -5.21
C ILE A 124 5.02 11.21 -6.27
N GLY A 125 3.98 11.90 -5.90
CA GLY A 125 2.88 12.24 -6.78
C GLY A 125 1.99 13.28 -6.12
N PRO A 126 1.24 14.08 -6.89
CA PRO A 126 0.25 14.97 -6.33
C PRO A 126 -0.92 14.16 -5.77
N GLY A 127 -1.49 14.63 -4.67
CA GLY A 127 -2.67 14.02 -4.06
C GLY A 127 -3.15 14.85 -2.90
N ASP A 128 -4.44 14.96 -2.76
CA ASP A 128 -5.13 15.70 -1.71
C ASP A 128 -6.30 14.90 -1.15
N ASP A 129 -6.90 15.41 -0.07
CA ASP A 129 -8.01 14.73 0.61
C ASP A 129 -9.31 14.72 -0.21
N GLU A 130 -9.44 15.60 -1.21
CA GLU A 130 -10.62 15.72 -2.09
C GLU A 130 -10.43 14.95 -3.40
N GLY A 131 -9.23 14.44 -3.66
CA GLY A 131 -8.84 13.81 -4.92
C GLY A 131 -9.57 12.51 -5.26
N ASN A 132 -10.27 11.88 -4.33
CA ASN A 132 -11.01 10.62 -4.53
C ASN A 132 -10.17 9.51 -5.18
N ALA A 133 -8.91 9.36 -4.79
CA ALA A 133 -8.00 8.38 -5.37
C ALA A 133 -8.61 6.97 -5.46
N HIS A 134 -8.55 6.35 -6.64
CA HIS A 134 -9.14 5.04 -6.97
C HIS A 134 -10.69 5.00 -6.96
N ALA A 135 -11.36 6.14 -7.05
CA ALA A 135 -12.81 6.23 -7.07
C ALA A 135 -13.33 7.05 -8.27
N PRO A 136 -14.64 6.98 -8.59
CA PRO A 136 -15.24 7.85 -9.62
C PRO A 136 -15.01 9.34 -9.32
N ASN A 137 -14.82 10.13 -10.37
CA ASN A 137 -14.49 11.54 -10.30
C ASN A 137 -13.16 11.84 -9.57
N GLU A 138 -12.18 10.95 -9.70
CA GLU A 138 -10.82 11.21 -9.25
C GLU A 138 -10.31 12.53 -9.85
N SER A 139 -9.70 13.35 -9.02
CA SER A 139 -9.21 14.67 -9.40
C SER A 139 -7.83 14.94 -8.78
N VAL A 140 -7.19 15.99 -9.26
CA VAL A 140 -5.91 16.46 -8.72
C VAL A 140 -5.90 17.99 -8.71
N CYS A 141 -5.37 18.59 -7.67
CA CYS A 141 -5.16 20.02 -7.59
C CYS A 141 -4.02 20.45 -8.54
N ILE A 142 -4.29 21.29 -9.52
CA ILE A 142 -3.30 21.73 -10.50
C ILE A 142 -2.18 22.54 -9.83
N GLU A 143 -2.50 23.35 -8.84
CA GLU A 143 -1.49 24.10 -8.08
C GLU A 143 -0.49 23.16 -7.37
N ASP A 144 -0.96 22.02 -6.85
CA ASP A 144 -0.11 21.03 -6.22
C ASP A 144 0.80 20.32 -7.25
N VAL A 145 0.31 20.07 -8.45
CA VAL A 145 1.13 19.57 -9.57
C VAL A 145 2.22 20.57 -9.92
N GLU A 146 1.90 21.87 -10.02
CA GLU A 146 2.87 22.92 -10.32
C GLU A 146 3.94 23.03 -9.24
N LYS A 147 3.56 23.02 -7.95
CA LYS A 147 4.47 23.02 -6.81
C LYS A 147 5.39 21.79 -6.81
N LEU A 148 4.83 20.62 -7.10
CA LEU A 148 5.59 19.38 -7.19
C LEU A 148 6.65 19.47 -8.29
N ILE A 149 6.26 19.91 -9.48
CA ILE A 149 7.18 20.10 -10.62
C ILE A 149 8.28 21.10 -10.25
N GLN A 150 7.92 22.22 -9.65
CA GLN A 150 8.90 23.23 -9.23
C GLN A 150 9.89 22.68 -8.21
N SER A 151 9.41 21.91 -7.22
CA SER A 151 10.28 21.27 -6.22
C SER A 151 11.26 20.30 -6.88
N LEU A 152 10.81 19.48 -7.85
CA LEU A 152 11.66 18.57 -8.60
C LEU A 152 12.70 19.30 -9.44
N ILE A 153 12.31 20.36 -10.16
CA ILE A 153 13.22 21.17 -10.96
C ILE A 153 14.32 21.76 -10.08
N ASN A 154 13.95 22.33 -8.94
CA ASN A 154 14.90 22.92 -8.01
C ASN A 154 15.86 21.86 -7.45
N THR A 155 15.33 20.71 -7.06
CA THR A 155 16.15 19.60 -6.56
C THR A 155 17.19 19.16 -7.59
N LEU A 156 16.75 18.92 -8.84
CA LEU A 156 17.64 18.46 -9.92
C LEU A 156 18.67 19.50 -10.35
N LYS A 157 18.36 20.80 -10.25
CA LYS A 157 19.34 21.87 -10.54
C LYS A 157 20.43 21.98 -9.48
N ASN A 158 20.11 21.59 -8.26
CA ASN A 158 20.99 21.73 -7.11
C ASN A 158 21.67 20.39 -6.73
N TYR A 159 21.38 19.31 -7.45
CA TYR A 159 21.98 17.99 -7.27
C TYR A 159 23.24 17.81 -8.13
#